data_6ad7ffc2dfc47659b26f6d5313266a86
#
_entry.id   6ad7ffc2dfc47659b26f6d5313266a86
#
_cell.length_a   1.000
_cell.length_b   1.000
_cell.length_c   1.000
_cell.angle_alpha   90.00
_cell.angle_beta   90.00
_cell.angle_gamma   90.00
#
_symmetry.space_group_name_H-M   'P 1'
#
loop_
_entity.id
_entity.type
_entity.pdbx_description
1 polymer ?
#
loop_
_entity_poly.entity_id
_entity_poly.type
_entity_poly.pdbx_seq_one_letter_code
_entity_poly.pdbx_strand_id
1 'polypeptide(L)'
;MTIRELRSEDHQGWLELWSGYLRFYRVELAERVTQTTFERLCDAAGGMFALVALDADGQHVGFAHSVVHPSTWALEGYCYLEDLFVAPAARGGDVAKGLIDATALVASERGVERLYWHTQQFNGAARSLYDTVGRLTSMVVYERDV
;
A
#
# COMPACT_ATOMS: atom_id res chain seq x y z
N MET A 1 14.72 -11.36 0.24
CA MET A 1 13.72 -10.28 0.09
C MET A 1 14.03 -9.16 1.06
N THR A 2 14.02 -7.92 0.59
CA THR A 2 14.20 -6.72 1.42
C THR A 2 12.97 -5.83 1.28
N ILE A 3 12.42 -5.34 2.40
CA ILE A 3 11.33 -4.37 2.40
C ILE A 3 11.85 -3.09 3.06
N ARG A 4 11.65 -1.96 2.41
CA ARG A 4 12.08 -0.64 2.87
C ARG A 4 11.20 0.47 2.33
N GLU A 5 11.34 1.66 2.87
CA GLU A 5 10.69 2.85 2.33
C GLU A 5 11.13 3.15 0.88
N LEU A 6 10.17 3.66 0.11
CA LEU A 6 10.37 4.13 -1.26
C LEU A 6 11.35 5.33 -1.26
N ARG A 7 12.22 5.38 -2.26
CA ARG A 7 13.17 6.47 -2.48
C ARG A 7 13.04 7.02 -3.90
N SER A 8 13.57 8.21 -4.12
CA SER A 8 13.52 8.84 -5.45
C SER A 8 14.19 8.01 -6.54
N GLU A 9 15.25 7.28 -6.22
CA GLU A 9 15.94 6.37 -7.15
C GLU A 9 15.11 5.14 -7.56
N ASP A 10 14.05 4.82 -6.83
CA ASP A 10 13.16 3.69 -7.13
C ASP A 10 12.14 3.98 -8.25
N HIS A 11 12.12 5.19 -8.77
CA HIS A 11 11.07 5.67 -9.69
C HIS A 11 10.77 4.68 -10.82
N GLN A 12 11.78 4.16 -11.51
CA GLN A 12 11.59 3.26 -12.65
C GLN A 12 10.94 1.94 -12.21
N GLY A 13 11.48 1.30 -11.17
CA GLY A 13 10.94 0.02 -10.66
C GLY A 13 9.54 0.18 -10.07
N TRP A 14 9.31 1.28 -9.35
CA TRP A 14 7.98 1.61 -8.85
C TRP A 14 6.98 1.84 -10.00
N LEU A 15 7.36 2.59 -11.03
CA LEU A 15 6.49 2.89 -12.17
C LEU A 15 6.05 1.64 -12.93
N GLU A 16 6.95 0.66 -13.06
CA GLU A 16 6.62 -0.64 -13.67
C GLU A 16 5.58 -1.41 -12.84
N LEU A 17 5.76 -1.46 -11.51
CA LEU A 17 4.79 -2.08 -10.61
C LEU A 17 3.46 -1.31 -10.59
N TRP A 18 3.49 0.02 -10.53
CA TRP A 18 2.32 0.89 -10.57
C TRP A 18 1.51 0.70 -11.85
N SER A 19 2.19 0.65 -12.97
CA SER A 19 1.55 0.34 -14.27
C SER A 19 0.91 -1.05 -14.29
N GLY A 20 1.54 -2.03 -13.65
CA GLY A 20 0.97 -3.37 -13.46
C GLY A 20 -0.29 -3.37 -12.59
N TYR A 21 -0.28 -2.60 -11.51
CA TYR A 21 -1.41 -2.41 -10.61
C TYR A 21 -2.60 -1.77 -11.34
N LEU A 22 -2.38 -0.67 -12.06
CA LEU A 22 -3.43 0.00 -12.83
C LEU A 22 -4.03 -0.91 -13.90
N ARG A 23 -3.22 -1.69 -14.62
CA ARG A 23 -3.71 -2.70 -15.58
C ARG A 23 -4.57 -3.76 -14.92
N PHE A 24 -4.17 -4.24 -13.74
CA PHE A 24 -4.94 -5.22 -12.99
C PHE A 24 -6.35 -4.72 -12.66
N TYR A 25 -6.48 -3.46 -12.25
CA TYR A 25 -7.76 -2.82 -11.96
C TYR A 25 -8.46 -2.22 -13.19
N ARG A 26 -7.84 -2.28 -14.38
CA ARG A 26 -8.37 -1.69 -15.63
C ARG A 26 -8.65 -0.20 -15.49
N VAL A 27 -7.76 0.51 -14.84
CA VAL A 27 -7.83 1.95 -14.61
C VAL A 27 -6.74 2.64 -15.42
N GLU A 28 -7.11 3.76 -16.05
CA GLU A 28 -6.18 4.69 -16.66
C GLU A 28 -6.17 5.99 -15.86
N LEU A 29 -4.99 6.46 -15.51
CA LEU A 29 -4.79 7.74 -14.84
C LEU A 29 -3.98 8.66 -15.73
N ALA A 30 -4.28 9.97 -15.67
CA ALA A 30 -3.44 10.97 -16.30
C ALA A 30 -2.00 10.88 -15.75
N GLU A 31 -1.00 11.03 -16.61
CA GLU A 31 0.42 10.98 -16.22
C GLU A 31 0.75 11.91 -15.04
N ARG A 32 0.13 13.10 -15.03
CA ARG A 32 0.27 14.03 -13.90
C ARG A 32 -0.15 13.45 -12.55
N VAL A 33 -1.18 12.60 -12.51
CA VAL A 33 -1.62 11.94 -11.27
C VAL A 33 -0.55 10.96 -10.79
N THR A 34 -0.02 10.14 -11.67
CA THR A 34 1.07 9.18 -11.36
C THR A 34 2.32 9.90 -10.86
N GLN A 35 2.74 10.96 -11.53
CA GLN A 35 3.90 11.76 -11.11
C GLN A 35 3.70 12.39 -9.74
N THR A 36 2.57 13.05 -9.52
CA THR A 36 2.24 13.67 -8.23
C THR A 36 2.14 12.64 -7.10
N THR A 37 1.61 11.46 -7.39
CA THR A 37 1.55 10.34 -6.44
C THR A 37 2.95 9.93 -6.01
N PHE A 38 3.86 9.70 -6.95
CA PHE A 38 5.25 9.34 -6.64
C PHE A 38 5.95 10.39 -5.77
N GLU A 39 5.80 11.67 -6.14
CA GLU A 39 6.39 12.78 -5.38
C GLU A 39 5.86 12.83 -3.94
N ARG A 40 4.56 12.65 -3.74
CA ARG A 40 3.94 12.61 -2.40
C ARG A 40 4.39 11.41 -1.59
N LEU A 41 4.54 10.25 -2.20
CA LEU A 41 5.01 9.03 -1.53
C LEU A 41 6.47 9.13 -1.08
N CYS A 42 7.28 9.95 -1.76
CA CYS A 42 8.68 10.21 -1.40
C CYS A 42 8.83 11.37 -0.39
N ASP A 43 7.79 12.14 -0.11
CA ASP A 43 7.82 13.26 0.82
C ASP A 43 7.65 12.77 2.27
N ALA A 44 8.77 12.66 2.99
CA ALA A 44 8.76 12.19 4.38
C ALA A 44 7.96 13.08 5.34
N ALA A 45 7.73 14.36 5.00
CA ALA A 45 6.93 15.29 5.80
C ALA A 45 5.43 15.23 5.48
N GLY A 46 5.05 14.58 4.36
CA GLY A 46 3.67 14.38 3.96
C GLY A 46 2.95 13.31 4.78
N GLY A 47 1.63 13.27 4.63
CA GLY A 47 0.81 12.22 5.24
C GLY A 47 0.85 10.89 4.50
N MET A 48 1.56 10.80 3.37
CA MET A 48 1.69 9.57 2.57
C MET A 48 3.08 8.97 2.72
N PHE A 49 3.16 7.66 2.59
CA PHE A 49 4.43 6.95 2.45
C PHE A 49 4.24 5.66 1.65
N ALA A 50 5.31 5.12 1.13
CA ALA A 50 5.29 3.83 0.46
C ALA A 50 6.43 2.94 0.93
N LEU A 51 6.16 1.64 0.93
CA LEU A 51 7.17 0.60 1.06
C LEU A 51 7.32 -0.14 -0.27
N VAL A 52 8.54 -0.54 -0.58
CA VAL A 52 8.86 -1.42 -1.72
C VAL A 52 9.48 -2.71 -1.23
N ALA A 53 9.11 -3.80 -1.89
CA ALA A 53 9.73 -5.10 -1.70
C ALA A 53 10.69 -5.38 -2.87
N LEU A 54 11.92 -5.73 -2.53
CA LEU A 54 12.96 -6.11 -3.47
C LEU A 54 13.29 -7.60 -3.29
N ASP A 55 13.47 -8.32 -4.40
CA ASP A 55 13.94 -9.70 -4.37
C ASP A 55 15.46 -9.81 -4.06
N ALA A 56 16.03 -11.00 -4.20
CA ALA A 56 17.44 -11.24 -3.93
C ALA A 56 18.37 -10.53 -4.94
N ASP A 57 17.88 -10.27 -6.14
CA ASP A 57 18.62 -9.60 -7.21
C ASP A 57 18.40 -8.06 -7.20
N GLY A 58 17.64 -7.56 -6.21
CA GLY A 58 17.33 -6.14 -6.05
C GLY A 58 16.23 -5.64 -6.99
N GLN A 59 15.46 -6.53 -7.61
CA GLN A 59 14.35 -6.15 -8.48
C GLN A 59 13.12 -5.82 -7.64
N HIS A 60 12.38 -4.80 -8.04
CA HIS A 60 11.12 -4.41 -7.41
C HIS A 60 10.05 -5.46 -7.69
N VAL A 61 9.53 -6.09 -6.65
CA VAL A 61 8.53 -7.18 -6.76
C VAL A 61 7.19 -6.87 -6.09
N GLY A 62 7.10 -5.77 -5.37
CA GLY A 62 5.85 -5.32 -4.76
C GLY A 62 5.96 -3.96 -4.10
N PHE A 63 4.80 -3.37 -3.81
CA PHE A 63 4.71 -2.12 -3.05
C PHE A 63 3.48 -2.09 -2.15
N ALA A 64 3.54 -1.23 -1.15
CA ALA A 64 2.42 -0.80 -0.32
C ALA A 64 2.40 0.73 -0.25
N HIS A 65 1.27 1.36 -0.60
CA HIS A 65 1.04 2.79 -0.44
C HIS A 65 0.13 3.04 0.75
N SER A 66 0.49 4.01 1.58
CA SER A 66 -0.23 4.30 2.81
C SER A 66 -0.47 5.78 2.98
N VAL A 67 -1.62 6.10 3.57
CA VAL A 67 -2.05 7.46 3.89
C VAL A 67 -2.32 7.54 5.38
N VAL A 68 -1.56 8.36 6.08
CA VAL A 68 -1.85 8.71 7.48
C VAL A 68 -2.79 9.90 7.50
N HIS A 69 -3.89 9.77 8.19
CA HIS A 69 -4.89 10.84 8.28
C HIS A 69 -5.33 11.09 9.71
N PRO A 70 -5.71 12.34 10.07
CA PRO A 70 -6.30 12.63 11.35
C PRO A 70 -7.57 11.82 11.60
N SER A 71 -7.90 11.61 12.87
CA SER A 71 -9.16 11.01 13.29
C SER A 71 -9.72 11.79 14.47
N THR A 72 -11.03 11.90 14.52
CA THR A 72 -11.70 12.48 15.69
C THR A 72 -11.64 11.56 16.92
N TRP A 73 -11.16 10.33 16.75
CA TRP A 73 -11.12 9.30 17.80
C TRP A 73 -9.69 8.95 18.26
N ALA A 74 -8.66 9.58 17.70
CA ALA A 74 -7.27 9.26 18.01
C ALA A 74 -6.40 10.53 17.97
N LEU A 75 -5.36 10.58 18.80
CA LEU A 75 -4.44 11.73 18.85
C LEU A 75 -3.63 11.84 17.55
N GLU A 76 -3.04 10.74 17.11
CA GLU A 76 -2.16 10.72 15.92
C GLU A 76 -2.88 10.23 14.64
N GLY A 77 -4.16 9.86 14.76
CA GLY A 77 -4.95 9.42 13.62
C GLY A 77 -4.81 7.94 13.27
N TYR A 78 -5.11 7.61 12.02
CA TYR A 78 -5.09 6.25 11.47
C TYR A 78 -4.26 6.18 10.21
N CYS A 79 -3.78 4.98 9.88
CA CYS A 79 -3.09 4.67 8.63
C CYS A 79 -4.03 3.87 7.71
N TYR A 80 -4.26 4.40 6.53
CA TYR A 80 -4.96 3.71 5.44
C TYR A 80 -3.95 3.09 4.47
N LEU A 81 -3.89 1.77 4.41
CA LEU A 81 -3.17 1.05 3.38
C LEU A 81 -4.05 1.05 2.13
N GLU A 82 -3.77 2.00 1.22
CA GLU A 82 -4.62 2.28 0.06
C GLU A 82 -4.37 1.30 -1.07
N ASP A 83 -3.11 1.06 -1.40
CA ASP A 83 -2.71 0.16 -2.47
C ASP A 83 -1.71 -0.88 -1.97
N LEU A 84 -1.95 -2.13 -2.32
CA LEU A 84 -1.03 -3.24 -2.08
C LEU A 84 -0.93 -4.07 -3.37
N PHE A 85 0.28 -4.18 -3.91
CA PHE A 85 0.51 -4.92 -5.13
C PHE A 85 1.76 -5.78 -5.05
N VAL A 86 1.65 -6.99 -5.58
CA VAL A 86 2.77 -7.91 -5.78
C VAL A 86 2.79 -8.33 -7.24
N ALA A 87 3.95 -8.21 -7.88
CA ALA A 87 4.15 -8.64 -9.25
C ALA A 87 3.71 -10.11 -9.43
N PRO A 88 3.03 -10.46 -10.53
CA PRO A 88 2.49 -11.81 -10.70
C PRO A 88 3.50 -12.93 -10.47
N ALA A 89 4.75 -12.74 -10.92
CA ALA A 89 5.82 -13.74 -10.76
C ALA A 89 6.28 -13.95 -9.30
N ALA A 90 5.99 -12.98 -8.40
CA ALA A 90 6.36 -13.03 -6.99
C ALA A 90 5.19 -13.37 -6.05
N ARG A 91 4.02 -13.68 -6.62
CA ARG A 91 2.83 -14.08 -5.83
C ARG A 91 2.97 -15.50 -5.28
N GLY A 92 2.16 -15.80 -4.26
CA GLY A 92 2.15 -17.09 -3.58
C GLY A 92 3.23 -17.27 -2.51
N GLY A 93 4.08 -16.24 -2.29
CA GLY A 93 5.04 -16.16 -1.21
C GLY A 93 4.65 -15.12 -0.14
N ASP A 94 5.61 -14.76 0.69
CA ASP A 94 5.40 -13.88 1.85
C ASP A 94 5.48 -12.37 1.54
N VAL A 95 5.55 -11.97 0.27
CA VAL A 95 5.77 -10.56 -0.11
C VAL A 95 4.65 -9.66 0.40
N ALA A 96 3.39 -10.03 0.13
CA ALA A 96 2.23 -9.24 0.55
C ALA A 96 2.13 -9.17 2.09
N LYS A 97 2.32 -10.31 2.76
CA LYS A 97 2.35 -10.36 4.23
C LYS A 97 3.46 -9.47 4.79
N GLY A 98 4.66 -9.59 4.24
CA GLY A 98 5.80 -8.77 4.66
C GLY A 98 5.56 -7.28 4.47
N LEU A 99 4.92 -6.86 3.37
CA LEU A 99 4.56 -5.46 3.14
C LEU A 99 3.52 -4.96 4.17
N ILE A 100 2.52 -5.77 4.51
CA ILE A 100 1.52 -5.42 5.54
C ILE A 100 2.19 -5.29 6.91
N ASP A 101 3.01 -6.26 7.30
CA ASP A 101 3.71 -6.27 8.59
C ASP A 101 4.67 -5.07 8.71
N ALA A 102 5.43 -4.76 7.65
CA ALA A 102 6.31 -3.60 7.63
C ALA A 102 5.53 -2.27 7.64
N THR A 103 4.38 -2.20 6.97
CA THR A 103 3.49 -1.03 7.03
C THR A 103 2.97 -0.82 8.45
N ALA A 104 2.57 -1.89 9.13
CA ALA A 104 2.12 -1.80 10.52
C ALA A 104 3.23 -1.29 11.45
N LEU A 105 4.48 -1.71 11.23
CA LEU A 105 5.63 -1.23 12.00
C LEU A 105 5.84 0.27 11.80
N VAL A 106 5.92 0.73 10.55
CA VAL A 106 6.09 2.17 10.22
C VAL A 106 4.93 3.00 10.77
N ALA A 107 3.70 2.52 10.66
CA ALA A 107 2.52 3.17 11.21
C ALA A 107 2.63 3.30 12.75
N SER A 108 3.06 2.24 13.43
CA SER A 108 3.29 2.25 14.88
C SER A 108 4.37 3.24 15.30
N GLU A 109 5.48 3.32 14.56
CA GLU A 109 6.56 4.29 14.79
C GLU A 109 6.09 5.74 14.63
N ARG A 110 5.09 5.98 13.79
CA ARG A 110 4.43 7.28 13.61
C ARG A 110 3.35 7.56 14.68
N GLY A 111 3.13 6.64 15.62
CA GLY A 111 2.20 6.80 16.73
C GLY A 111 0.73 6.57 16.36
N VAL A 112 0.41 6.15 15.13
CA VAL A 112 -0.99 5.90 14.75
C VAL A 112 -1.51 4.63 15.41
N GLU A 113 -2.80 4.63 15.74
CA GLU A 113 -3.42 3.59 16.57
C GLU A 113 -4.11 2.50 15.75
N ARG A 114 -4.24 2.68 14.43
CA ARG A 114 -4.93 1.74 13.56
C ARG A 114 -4.35 1.75 12.16
N LEU A 115 -4.11 0.55 11.63
CA LEU A 115 -3.90 0.28 10.22
C LEU A 115 -5.14 -0.42 9.68
N TYR A 116 -5.68 0.05 8.56
CA TYR A 116 -6.84 -0.55 7.92
C TYR A 116 -6.74 -0.50 6.41
N TRP A 117 -7.46 -1.37 5.73
CA TRP A 117 -7.53 -1.45 4.27
C TRP A 117 -8.88 -1.94 3.79
N HIS A 118 -9.16 -1.71 2.52
CA HIS A 118 -10.33 -2.21 1.82
C HIS A 118 -9.92 -3.28 0.80
N THR A 119 -10.81 -4.20 0.53
CA THR A 119 -10.68 -5.16 -0.56
C THR A 119 -12.05 -5.46 -1.14
N GLN A 120 -12.09 -5.94 -2.38
CA GLN A 120 -13.34 -6.40 -2.97
C GLN A 120 -13.85 -7.63 -2.20
N GLN A 121 -15.15 -7.65 -1.93
CA GLN A 121 -15.77 -8.73 -1.16
C GLN A 121 -15.52 -10.12 -1.76
N PHE A 122 -15.40 -10.20 -3.08
CA PHE A 122 -15.17 -11.44 -3.84
C PHE A 122 -13.68 -11.77 -4.04
N ASN A 123 -12.74 -10.96 -3.55
CA ASN A 123 -11.30 -11.23 -3.68
C ASN A 123 -10.86 -12.28 -2.66
N GLY A 124 -11.21 -13.55 -2.89
CA GLY A 124 -10.98 -14.64 -1.96
C GLY A 124 -9.50 -14.90 -1.65
N ALA A 125 -8.62 -14.80 -2.65
CA ALA A 125 -7.18 -15.00 -2.47
C ALA A 125 -6.57 -13.96 -1.52
N ALA A 126 -6.89 -12.68 -1.70
CA ALA A 126 -6.43 -11.62 -0.82
C ALA A 126 -7.06 -11.74 0.59
N ARG A 127 -8.35 -12.03 0.67
CA ARG A 127 -9.05 -12.18 1.95
C ARG A 127 -8.51 -13.34 2.79
N SER A 128 -8.09 -14.44 2.17
CA SER A 128 -7.43 -15.55 2.89
C SER A 128 -6.15 -15.09 3.60
N LEU A 129 -5.36 -14.21 2.99
CA LEU A 129 -4.22 -13.59 3.65
C LEU A 129 -4.68 -12.62 4.75
N TYR A 130 -5.64 -11.75 4.44
CA TYR A 130 -6.08 -10.70 5.36
C TYR A 130 -6.69 -11.26 6.65
N ASP A 131 -7.37 -12.38 6.60
CA ASP A 131 -7.88 -13.08 7.77
C ASP A 131 -6.78 -13.59 8.73
N THR A 132 -5.53 -13.70 8.24
CA THR A 132 -4.37 -14.10 9.06
C THR A 132 -3.61 -12.93 9.65
N VAL A 133 -3.69 -11.75 9.04
CA VAL A 133 -2.90 -10.55 9.42
C VAL A 133 -3.73 -9.42 10.00
N GLY A 134 -5.06 -9.53 9.95
CA GLY A 134 -5.99 -8.54 10.46
C GLY A 134 -7.29 -9.16 10.93
N ARG A 135 -8.27 -8.34 11.16
CA ARG A 135 -9.64 -8.78 11.47
C ARG A 135 -10.64 -8.07 10.57
N LEU A 136 -11.59 -8.83 10.06
CA LEU A 136 -12.70 -8.27 9.31
C LEU A 136 -13.58 -7.41 10.23
N THR A 137 -13.86 -6.18 9.81
CA THR A 137 -14.79 -5.29 10.52
C THR A 137 -16.21 -5.47 10.01
N SER A 138 -17.19 -4.90 10.72
CA SER A 138 -18.59 -4.83 10.29
C SER A 138 -18.90 -3.60 9.43
N MET A 139 -17.90 -2.73 9.16
CA MET A 139 -18.09 -1.51 8.41
C MET A 139 -18.27 -1.80 6.92
N VAL A 140 -19.12 -1.01 6.28
CA VAL A 140 -19.28 -0.96 4.83
C VAL A 140 -18.93 0.44 4.33
N VAL A 141 -18.52 0.55 3.07
CA VAL A 141 -18.13 1.81 2.46
C VAL A 141 -19.24 2.35 1.57
N TYR A 142 -19.55 3.62 1.71
CA TYR A 142 -20.43 4.36 0.80
C TYR A 142 -19.62 5.41 0.08
N GLU A 143 -19.90 5.60 -1.20
CA GLU A 143 -19.29 6.62 -2.05
C GLU A 143 -20.34 7.60 -2.56
N ARG A 144 -19.92 8.82 -2.81
CA ARG A 144 -20.71 9.84 -3.49
C ARG A 144 -19.80 10.74 -4.30
N ASP A 145 -20.07 10.88 -5.58
CA ASP A 145 -19.37 11.85 -6.44
C ASP A 145 -19.68 13.29 -6.02
N VAL A 146 -18.66 14.15 -6.12
CA VAL A 146 -18.75 15.56 -5.76
C VAL A 146 -18.21 16.46 -6.88
#